data_efe1a4cb8ce7f06f25d3849901f7023f
#
_entry.id   efe1a4cb8ce7f06f25d3849901f7023f
#
_cell.length_a   1.000
_cell.length_b   1.000
_cell.length_c   1.000
_cell.angle_alpha   90.00
_cell.angle_beta   90.00
_cell.angle_gamma   90.00
#
_symmetry.space_group_name_H-M   'P 1'
#
loop_
_entity.id
_entity.type
_entity.pdbx_description
1 polymer ?
#
loop_
_entity_poly.entity_id
_entity_poly.type
_entity_poly.pdbx_seq_one_letter_code
_entity_poly.pdbx_strand_id
1 'polypeptide(L)'
;MKTEDFADVYMEIAVEMGPEVAATIHKLFKGQQILFPQRLYKKEYVYSYIRENYDGKNVRELSKKFDYSERRVRQILNSND
;
A
#
# COMPACT_ATOMS: atom_id res chain seq x y z
N MET A 1 15.57 9.29 -22.64
CA MET A 1 14.77 10.35 -22.00
C MET A 1 15.19 10.49 -20.55
N LYS A 2 15.42 11.70 -20.09
CA LYS A 2 15.84 11.96 -18.72
C LYS A 2 14.62 12.06 -17.81
N THR A 3 14.79 11.73 -16.52
CA THR A 3 13.68 11.80 -15.56
C THR A 3 13.10 13.20 -15.46
N GLU A 4 13.91 14.23 -15.57
CA GLU A 4 13.46 15.62 -15.51
C GLU A 4 12.59 16.06 -16.69
N ASP A 5 12.52 15.24 -17.74
CA ASP A 5 11.66 15.52 -18.89
C ASP A 5 10.22 15.06 -18.67
N PHE A 6 9.96 14.30 -17.60
CA PHE A 6 8.63 13.84 -17.27
C PHE A 6 7.84 14.91 -16.52
N ALA A 7 6.53 14.93 -16.74
CA ALA A 7 5.66 15.91 -16.11
C ALA A 7 5.24 15.45 -14.71
N ASP A 8 5.25 16.39 -13.76
CA ASP A 8 4.60 16.27 -12.45
C ASP A 8 4.85 14.92 -11.76
N VAL A 9 3.78 14.18 -11.46
CA VAL A 9 3.86 12.92 -10.74
C VAL A 9 4.69 11.87 -11.49
N TYR A 10 4.71 11.95 -12.81
CA TYR A 10 5.51 10.99 -13.60
C TYR A 10 7.00 11.20 -13.39
N MET A 11 7.43 12.42 -13.14
CA MET A 11 8.81 12.69 -12.79
C MET A 11 9.17 12.03 -11.46
N GLU A 12 8.30 12.14 -10.47
CA GLU A 12 8.52 11.50 -9.16
C GLU A 12 8.63 9.97 -9.30
N ILE A 13 7.74 9.38 -10.07
CA ILE A 13 7.77 7.94 -10.31
C ILE A 13 9.05 7.55 -11.06
N ALA A 14 9.44 8.35 -12.05
CA ALA A 14 10.64 8.05 -12.84
C ALA A 14 11.90 8.11 -11.97
N VAL A 15 11.98 9.07 -11.04
CA VAL A 15 13.10 9.19 -10.12
C VAL A 15 13.21 7.96 -9.21
N GLU A 16 12.08 7.53 -8.65
CA GLU A 16 12.06 6.44 -7.67
C GLU A 16 12.11 5.05 -8.32
N MET A 17 11.48 4.87 -9.45
CA MET A 17 11.23 3.55 -10.03
C MET A 17 11.75 3.37 -11.46
N GLY A 18 12.26 4.44 -12.06
CA GLY A 18 12.78 4.39 -13.43
C GLY A 18 11.78 4.91 -14.46
N PRO A 19 12.30 5.40 -15.59
CA PRO A 19 11.45 5.99 -16.63
C PRO A 19 10.53 4.98 -17.30
N GLU A 20 10.92 3.71 -17.38
CA GLU A 20 10.06 2.68 -17.97
C GLU A 20 8.78 2.47 -17.17
N VAL A 21 8.88 2.47 -15.84
CA VAL A 21 7.72 2.31 -14.97
C VAL A 21 6.79 3.51 -15.12
N ALA A 22 7.35 4.73 -15.13
CA ALA A 22 6.56 5.95 -15.32
C ALA A 22 5.81 5.93 -16.64
N ALA A 23 6.48 5.53 -17.72
CA ALA A 23 5.86 5.43 -19.04
C ALA A 23 4.74 4.39 -19.08
N THR A 24 4.93 3.27 -18.41
CA THR A 24 3.92 2.22 -18.33
C THR A 24 2.67 2.71 -17.59
N ILE A 25 2.87 3.38 -16.46
CA ILE A 25 1.75 3.93 -15.69
C ILE A 25 1.00 4.96 -16.52
N HIS A 26 1.71 5.83 -17.23
CA HIS A 26 1.09 6.79 -18.11
C HIS A 26 0.23 6.10 -19.17
N LYS A 27 0.77 5.07 -19.82
CA LYS A 27 0.07 4.33 -20.86
C LYS A 27 -1.23 3.71 -20.34
N LEU A 28 -1.20 3.16 -19.12
CA LEU A 28 -2.35 2.47 -18.54
C LEU A 28 -3.42 3.42 -18.02
N PHE A 29 -3.02 4.58 -17.47
CA PHE A 29 -3.94 5.40 -16.70
C PHE A 29 -4.10 6.84 -17.23
N LYS A 30 -3.52 7.17 -18.37
CA LYS A 30 -3.61 8.53 -18.90
C LYS A 30 -5.05 8.96 -19.05
N GLY A 31 -5.32 10.20 -18.69
CA GLY A 31 -6.66 10.77 -18.79
C GLY A 31 -7.62 10.38 -17.68
N GLN A 32 -7.18 9.55 -16.74
CA GLN A 32 -7.99 9.13 -15.61
C GLN A 32 -7.57 9.85 -14.34
N GLN A 33 -8.55 10.16 -13.49
CA GLN A 33 -8.25 10.61 -12.13
C GLN A 33 -8.21 9.39 -11.22
N ILE A 34 -7.09 9.22 -10.53
CA ILE A 34 -6.91 8.09 -9.64
C ILE A 34 -6.64 8.60 -8.23
N LEU A 35 -7.49 8.19 -7.29
CA LEU A 35 -7.26 8.45 -5.88
C LEU A 35 -6.61 7.21 -5.28
N PHE A 36 -5.36 7.37 -4.83
CA PHE A 36 -4.65 6.26 -4.19
C PHE A 36 -5.06 6.16 -2.73
N PRO A 37 -5.61 5.02 -2.29
CA PRO A 37 -5.94 4.85 -0.88
C PRO A 37 -4.68 4.92 -0.02
N GLN A 38 -4.85 5.33 1.22
CA GLN A 38 -3.72 5.33 2.16
C GLN A 38 -3.23 3.92 2.48
N ARG A 39 -4.11 2.94 2.37
CA ARG A 39 -3.79 1.55 2.65
C ARG A 39 -3.47 0.82 1.37
N LEU A 40 -2.33 0.15 1.33
CA LEU A 40 -1.90 -0.60 0.16
C LEU A 40 -2.74 -1.86 -0.05
N TYR A 41 -3.15 -2.51 1.03
CA TYR A 41 -3.86 -3.78 0.97
C TYR A 41 -5.33 -3.62 1.32
N LYS A 42 -6.17 -4.48 0.76
CA LYS A 42 -7.59 -4.53 1.08
C LYS A 42 -7.79 -4.91 2.54
N LYS A 43 -8.83 -4.34 3.15
CA LYS A 43 -9.21 -4.62 4.54
C LYS A 43 -9.37 -6.12 4.80
N GLU A 44 -10.06 -6.82 3.91
CA GLU A 44 -10.34 -8.25 4.05
C GLU A 44 -9.05 -9.06 4.08
N TYR A 45 -8.10 -8.71 3.22
CA TYR A 45 -6.80 -9.38 3.20
C TYR A 45 -6.04 -9.16 4.51
N VAL A 46 -6.01 -7.91 4.98
CA VAL A 46 -5.30 -7.57 6.22
C VAL A 46 -5.89 -8.33 7.40
N TYR A 47 -7.20 -8.34 7.50
CA TYR A 47 -7.88 -9.01 8.61
C TYR A 47 -7.61 -10.51 8.61
N SER A 48 -7.70 -11.16 7.44
CA SER A 48 -7.40 -12.57 7.30
C SER A 48 -5.96 -12.86 7.67
N TYR A 49 -5.03 -12.05 7.18
CA TYR A 49 -3.61 -12.23 7.46
C TYR A 49 -3.33 -12.14 8.96
N ILE A 50 -3.90 -11.14 9.62
CA ILE A 50 -3.70 -10.94 11.05
C ILE A 50 -4.21 -12.15 11.84
N ARG A 51 -5.41 -12.65 11.51
CA ARG A 51 -5.98 -13.80 12.20
C ARG A 51 -5.18 -15.07 11.99
N GLU A 52 -4.71 -15.29 10.76
CA GLU A 52 -3.97 -16.50 10.41
C GLU A 52 -2.56 -16.51 10.96
N ASN A 53 -1.96 -15.34 11.12
CA ASN A 53 -0.54 -15.23 11.50
C ASN A 53 -0.31 -14.79 12.93
N TYR A 54 -1.36 -14.56 13.71
CA TYR A 54 -1.22 -14.21 15.11
C TYR A 54 -0.75 -15.42 15.91
N ASP A 55 0.34 -15.26 16.66
CA ASP A 55 0.93 -16.34 17.45
C ASP A 55 0.76 -16.15 18.97
N GLY A 56 -0.02 -15.17 19.38
CA GLY A 56 -0.24 -14.83 20.79
C GLY A 56 0.70 -13.76 21.32
N LYS A 57 1.73 -13.38 20.56
CA LYS A 57 2.76 -12.43 21.01
C LYS A 57 3.08 -11.35 19.98
N ASN A 58 2.71 -11.54 18.72
CA ASN A 58 3.23 -10.73 17.63
C ASN A 58 2.32 -9.57 17.19
N VAL A 59 1.49 -9.05 18.08
CA VAL A 59 0.63 -7.91 17.77
C VAL A 59 1.43 -6.73 17.22
N ARG A 60 2.58 -6.44 17.84
CA ARG A 60 3.43 -5.33 17.41
C ARG A 60 3.97 -5.52 16.01
N GLU A 61 4.40 -6.73 15.67
CA GLU A 61 4.89 -7.05 14.33
C GLU A 61 3.81 -6.89 13.29
N LEU A 62 2.60 -7.40 13.59
CA LEU A 62 1.46 -7.29 12.68
C LEU A 62 1.05 -5.84 12.48
N SER A 63 1.06 -5.03 13.55
CA SER A 63 0.73 -3.62 13.45
C SER A 63 1.71 -2.88 12.55
N LYS A 64 2.99 -3.16 12.67
CA LYS A 64 4.02 -2.53 11.84
C LYS A 64 3.92 -2.93 10.38
N LYS A 65 3.62 -4.22 10.13
CA LYS A 65 3.52 -4.72 8.76
C LYS A 65 2.48 -3.98 7.94
N PHE A 66 1.35 -3.65 8.55
CA PHE A 66 0.23 -3.05 7.85
C PHE A 66 -0.01 -1.58 8.21
N ASP A 67 0.86 -1.00 9.02
CA ASP A 67 0.72 0.38 9.50
C ASP A 67 -0.61 0.59 10.22
N TYR A 68 -0.98 -0.37 11.05
CA TYR A 68 -2.11 -0.28 11.97
C TYR A 68 -1.59 -0.07 13.39
N SER A 69 -2.42 0.51 14.26
CA SER A 69 -2.07 0.58 15.68
C SER A 69 -2.19 -0.82 16.30
N GLU A 70 -1.48 -1.06 17.40
CA GLU A 70 -1.61 -2.32 18.14
C GLU A 70 -3.03 -2.50 18.65
N ARG A 71 -3.65 -1.41 19.10
CA ARG A 71 -5.04 -1.42 19.54
C ARG A 71 -5.97 -1.92 18.44
N ARG A 72 -5.75 -1.44 17.22
CA ARG A 72 -6.57 -1.85 16.08
C ARG A 72 -6.37 -3.33 15.76
N VAL A 73 -5.13 -3.80 15.83
CA VAL A 73 -4.82 -5.23 15.61
C VAL A 73 -5.57 -6.08 16.64
N ARG A 74 -5.55 -5.66 17.91
CA ARG A 74 -6.26 -6.40 18.96
C ARG A 74 -7.77 -6.41 18.72
N GLN A 75 -8.34 -5.31 18.26
CA GLN A 75 -9.77 -5.25 17.91
C GLN A 75 -10.10 -6.23 16.79
N ILE A 76 -9.25 -6.32 15.77
CA ILE A 76 -9.44 -7.25 14.67
C ILE A 76 -9.41 -8.70 15.16
N LEU A 77 -8.48 -9.01 16.05
CA LEU A 77 -8.33 -10.36 16.60
C LEU A 77 -9.53 -10.74 17.47
N ASN A 78 -10.13 -9.78 18.15
CA ASN A 78 -11.27 -10.03 19.03
C ASN A 78 -12.61 -9.92 18.32
N SER A 79 -12.61 -9.56 17.06
CA SER A 79 -13.82 -9.41 16.25
C SER A 79 -14.13 -10.70 15.51
N ASN A 80 -15.39 -10.98 15.28
CA ASN A 80 -15.83 -12.11 14.47
C ASN A 80 -16.09 -11.74 13.02
N ASP A 81 -15.82 -10.50 12.67
CA ASP A 81 -16.05 -9.99 11.31
C ASP A 81 -14.89 -10.25 10.37
#